data_fc156b676715260c4c08a773f31173fe
#
_entry.id   fc156b676715260c4c08a773f31173fe
#
_cell.length_a   1.000
_cell.length_b   1.000
_cell.length_c   1.000
_cell.angle_alpha   90.00
_cell.angle_beta   90.00
_cell.angle_gamma   90.00
#
_symmetry.space_group_name_H-M   'P 1'
#
loop_
_entity.id
_entity.type
_entity.pdbx_description
1 polymer ?
#
loop_
_entity_poly.entity_id
_entity_poly.type
_entity_poly.pdbx_seq_one_letter_code
_entity_poly.pdbx_strand_id
1 'polypeptide(L)'
;MKEYDVTIIGLGPTGGTLANLIALNGFSVLILEREKSFYPLPRAVHFDDEVMRVFQTIGITKNFLKYTIINKGTKFVNSKGKVILDWPRPRRVTINGWYPSYRFNQPDLERQLRKQLKKYKKVKIQQNSTVTKIKNYKDHAKVFFKNINNKSLHKIKSKYVVGCDGANSITRDQMNTKMDNLGFTQKWAVVDLILKKNKKNLPDRTIQYSNPKQPATYCRNVGKRRRWEFAIKKKTE
;
A
#
# COMPACT_ATOMS: atom_id res chain seq x y z
N MET A 1 -0.31 -30.27 -12.98
CA MET A 1 0.13 -29.01 -12.27
C MET A 1 -0.93 -27.95 -12.54
N LYS A 2 -1.37 -27.20 -11.49
CA LYS A 2 -2.37 -26.12 -11.71
C LYS A 2 -1.75 -25.01 -12.54
N GLU A 3 -2.57 -24.41 -13.43
CA GLU A 3 -2.19 -23.33 -14.32
C GLU A 3 -3.08 -22.11 -14.08
N TYR A 4 -2.48 -20.91 -14.19
CA TYR A 4 -3.15 -19.61 -14.05
C TYR A 4 -2.69 -18.67 -15.16
N ASP A 5 -3.55 -17.75 -15.56
CA ASP A 5 -3.15 -16.68 -16.48
C ASP A 5 -2.13 -15.78 -15.80
N VAL A 6 -2.42 -15.35 -14.56
CA VAL A 6 -1.52 -14.46 -13.81
C VAL A 6 -1.34 -14.97 -12.37
N THR A 7 -0.09 -15.00 -11.93
CA THR A 7 0.25 -15.19 -10.52
C THR A 7 0.80 -13.88 -9.95
N ILE A 8 0.18 -13.38 -8.89
CA ILE A 8 0.60 -12.16 -8.18
C ILE A 8 1.27 -12.55 -6.88
N ILE A 9 2.46 -12.02 -6.63
CA ILE A 9 3.22 -12.25 -5.41
C ILE A 9 3.06 -11.03 -4.50
N GLY A 10 2.36 -11.22 -3.38
CA GLY A 10 1.99 -10.17 -2.43
C GLY A 10 0.56 -9.67 -2.60
N LEU A 11 -0.18 -9.55 -1.48
CA LEU A 11 -1.58 -9.10 -1.41
C LEU A 11 -1.74 -7.80 -0.60
N GLY A 12 -0.78 -6.91 -0.72
CA GLY A 12 -0.90 -5.52 -0.26
C GLY A 12 -1.79 -4.68 -1.18
N PRO A 13 -1.85 -3.35 -0.99
CA PRO A 13 -2.67 -2.45 -1.81
C PRO A 13 -2.46 -2.62 -3.32
N THR A 14 -1.20 -2.70 -3.76
CA THR A 14 -0.84 -2.86 -5.17
C THR A 14 -1.33 -4.20 -5.73
N GLY A 15 -0.94 -5.31 -5.08
CA GLY A 15 -1.32 -6.64 -5.54
C GLY A 15 -2.83 -6.88 -5.48
N GLY A 16 -3.50 -6.38 -4.42
CA GLY A 16 -4.94 -6.47 -4.28
C GLY A 16 -5.70 -5.68 -5.35
N THR A 17 -5.21 -4.49 -5.72
CA THR A 17 -5.79 -3.67 -6.79
C THR A 17 -5.60 -4.33 -8.15
N LEU A 18 -4.36 -4.74 -8.47
CA LEU A 18 -4.05 -5.42 -9.72
C LEU A 18 -4.85 -6.71 -9.89
N ALA A 19 -4.94 -7.52 -8.84
CA ALA A 19 -5.72 -8.76 -8.88
C ALA A 19 -7.20 -8.52 -9.22
N ASN A 20 -7.80 -7.46 -8.67
CA ASN A 20 -9.18 -7.09 -8.98
C ASN A 20 -9.33 -6.65 -10.45
N LEU A 21 -8.39 -5.86 -10.99
CA LEU A 21 -8.41 -5.42 -12.39
C LEU A 21 -8.30 -6.60 -13.35
N ILE A 22 -7.38 -7.53 -13.09
CA ILE A 22 -7.17 -8.73 -13.93
C ILE A 22 -8.40 -9.64 -13.85
N ALA A 23 -8.94 -9.85 -12.64
CA ALA A 23 -10.12 -10.68 -12.43
C ALA A 23 -11.39 -10.09 -13.08
N LEU A 24 -11.54 -8.77 -13.09
CA LEU A 24 -12.63 -8.06 -13.77
C LEU A 24 -12.65 -8.36 -15.28
N ASN A 25 -11.47 -8.55 -15.87
CA ASN A 25 -11.30 -8.93 -17.28
C ASN A 25 -11.41 -10.46 -17.52
N GLY A 26 -11.84 -11.23 -16.54
CA GLY A 26 -12.17 -12.65 -16.69
C GLY A 26 -10.97 -13.62 -16.63
N PHE A 27 -9.76 -13.14 -16.40
CA PHE A 27 -8.57 -13.98 -16.29
C PHE A 27 -8.50 -14.73 -14.96
N SER A 28 -7.84 -15.87 -14.96
CA SER A 28 -7.56 -16.64 -13.76
C SER A 28 -6.35 -16.09 -13.01
N VAL A 29 -6.53 -15.85 -11.70
CA VAL A 29 -5.49 -15.22 -10.86
C VAL A 29 -5.20 -16.09 -9.64
N LEU A 30 -3.93 -16.39 -9.44
CA LEU A 30 -3.42 -16.89 -8.16
C LEU A 30 -2.71 -15.75 -7.44
N ILE A 31 -3.04 -15.55 -6.18
CA ILE A 31 -2.34 -14.59 -5.32
C ILE A 31 -1.62 -15.37 -4.23
N LEU A 32 -0.31 -15.21 -4.15
CA LEU A 32 0.53 -15.80 -3.10
C LEU A 32 0.89 -14.72 -2.08
N GLU A 33 0.43 -14.89 -0.84
CA GLU A 33 0.67 -13.96 0.25
C GLU A 33 1.35 -14.68 1.41
N ARG A 34 2.47 -14.15 1.88
CA ARG A 34 3.22 -14.75 3.00
C ARG A 34 2.52 -14.59 4.34
N GLU A 35 1.82 -13.49 4.54
CA GLU A 35 1.15 -13.19 5.79
C GLU A 35 -0.15 -13.98 5.93
N LYS A 36 -0.50 -14.35 7.17
CA LYS A 36 -1.78 -14.99 7.50
C LYS A 36 -2.99 -14.07 7.25
N SER A 37 -2.79 -12.75 7.39
CA SER A 37 -3.82 -11.74 7.17
C SER A 37 -3.20 -10.48 6.55
N PHE A 38 -3.95 -9.37 6.51
CA PHE A 38 -3.36 -8.07 6.13
C PHE A 38 -2.52 -7.51 7.29
N TYR A 39 -1.51 -6.73 6.93
CA TYR A 39 -0.66 -6.06 7.91
C TYR A 39 -1.48 -5.01 8.69
N PRO A 40 -1.50 -5.05 10.03
CA PRO A 40 -2.43 -4.25 10.84
C PRO A 40 -2.07 -2.76 10.89
N LEU A 41 -0.79 -2.41 10.64
CA LEU A 41 -0.34 -1.02 10.70
C LEU A 41 -0.33 -0.40 9.29
N PRO A 42 -0.85 0.82 9.13
CA PRO A 42 -0.86 1.47 7.83
C PRO A 42 0.54 1.92 7.42
N ARG A 43 0.96 1.62 6.19
CA ARG A 43 2.17 2.18 5.58
C ARG A 43 1.83 3.46 4.83
N ALA A 44 0.81 3.44 3.99
CA ALA A 44 0.28 4.60 3.30
C ALA A 44 -0.88 5.25 4.06
N VAL A 45 -1.03 6.57 3.93
CA VAL A 45 -2.06 7.34 4.62
C VAL A 45 -2.89 8.22 3.69
N HIS A 46 -2.51 8.33 2.41
CA HIS A 46 -3.25 9.10 1.42
C HIS A 46 -3.12 8.48 0.03
N PHE A 47 -4.06 8.81 -0.85
CA PHE A 47 -4.06 8.51 -2.27
C PHE A 47 -4.78 9.65 -3.02
N ASP A 48 -4.64 9.70 -4.34
CA ASP A 48 -5.18 10.75 -5.21
C ASP A 48 -6.47 10.32 -5.94
N ASP A 49 -6.95 11.18 -6.78
CA ASP A 49 -8.16 10.99 -7.58
C ASP A 49 -7.99 9.94 -8.69
N GLU A 50 -6.79 9.79 -9.23
CA GLU A 50 -6.50 8.74 -10.23
C GLU A 50 -6.65 7.35 -9.61
N VAL A 51 -6.10 7.15 -8.42
CA VAL A 51 -6.29 5.90 -7.67
C VAL A 51 -7.75 5.68 -7.32
N MET A 52 -8.51 6.74 -6.97
CA MET A 52 -9.95 6.61 -6.74
C MET A 52 -10.71 6.18 -8.00
N ARG A 53 -10.31 6.62 -9.19
CA ARG A 53 -10.85 6.13 -10.48
C ARG A 53 -10.60 4.62 -10.65
N VAL A 54 -9.41 4.14 -10.31
CA VAL A 54 -9.12 2.70 -10.31
C VAL A 54 -10.04 1.96 -9.35
N PHE A 55 -10.24 2.48 -8.13
CA PHE A 55 -11.17 1.88 -7.16
C PHE A 55 -12.63 1.91 -7.64
N GLN A 56 -13.01 2.92 -8.41
CA GLN A 56 -14.32 2.97 -9.08
C GLN A 56 -14.44 1.86 -10.12
N THR A 57 -13.45 1.68 -10.97
CA THR A 57 -13.41 0.63 -12.00
C THR A 57 -13.58 -0.76 -11.40
N ILE A 58 -12.89 -1.07 -10.30
CA ILE A 58 -13.02 -2.36 -9.62
C ILE A 58 -14.25 -2.47 -8.69
N GLY A 59 -15.06 -1.41 -8.57
CA GLY A 59 -16.36 -1.44 -7.89
C GLY A 59 -16.30 -1.39 -6.37
N ILE A 60 -15.21 -0.87 -5.75
CA ILE A 60 -15.11 -0.79 -4.29
C ILE A 60 -15.48 0.58 -3.71
N THR A 61 -15.58 1.62 -4.53
CA THR A 61 -15.69 3.02 -4.11
C THR A 61 -16.85 3.26 -3.15
N LYS A 62 -18.07 2.79 -3.49
CA LYS A 62 -19.27 2.97 -2.64
C LYS A 62 -19.04 2.49 -1.20
N ASN A 63 -18.35 1.37 -1.02
CA ASN A 63 -18.08 0.78 0.29
C ASN A 63 -16.84 1.36 0.96
N PHE A 64 -15.91 1.91 0.17
CA PHE A 64 -14.63 2.40 0.68
C PHE A 64 -14.67 3.88 1.09
N LEU A 65 -15.49 4.72 0.45
CA LEU A 65 -15.59 6.16 0.74
C LEU A 65 -15.82 6.46 2.22
N LYS A 66 -16.62 5.68 2.92
CA LYS A 66 -16.89 5.86 4.37
C LYS A 66 -15.65 5.67 5.25
N TYR A 67 -14.60 5.07 4.74
CA TYR A 67 -13.29 4.90 5.40
C TYR A 67 -12.26 5.93 4.93
N THR A 68 -12.70 6.98 4.25
CA THR A 68 -11.84 8.05 3.76
C THR A 68 -12.28 9.41 4.27
N ILE A 69 -11.39 10.37 4.21
CA ILE A 69 -11.71 11.80 4.34
C ILE A 69 -10.95 12.57 3.27
N ILE A 70 -11.51 13.71 2.83
CA ILE A 70 -10.82 14.59 1.89
C ILE A 70 -9.58 15.17 2.55
N ASN A 71 -8.43 15.08 1.87
CA ASN A 71 -7.18 15.66 2.31
C ASN A 71 -7.14 17.15 1.98
N LYS A 72 -7.07 18.00 3.02
CA LYS A 72 -7.07 19.46 2.86
C LYS A 72 -5.70 20.05 2.51
N GLY A 73 -4.66 19.24 2.37
CA GLY A 73 -3.32 19.67 2.01
C GLY A 73 -2.30 19.60 3.13
N THR A 74 -1.18 20.25 2.90
CA THR A 74 0.01 20.21 3.77
C THR A 74 0.49 21.63 4.05
N LYS A 75 0.95 21.89 5.28
CA LYS A 75 1.72 23.07 5.64
C LYS A 75 3.14 22.67 5.97
N PHE A 76 4.10 23.42 5.48
CA PHE A 76 5.50 23.31 5.86
C PHE A 76 5.83 24.43 6.83
N VAL A 77 6.41 24.11 7.97
CA VAL A 77 6.79 25.07 9.00
C VAL A 77 8.27 24.91 9.36
N ASN A 78 8.92 26.02 9.67
CA ASN A 78 10.31 26.00 10.14
C ASN A 78 10.39 25.58 11.62
N SER A 79 11.61 25.55 12.18
CA SER A 79 11.88 25.20 13.59
C SER A 79 11.19 26.12 14.61
N LYS A 80 10.81 27.35 14.23
CA LYS A 80 10.09 28.33 15.06
C LYS A 80 8.57 28.28 14.85
N GLY A 81 8.05 27.33 14.05
CA GLY A 81 6.63 27.21 13.75
C GLY A 81 6.11 28.17 12.68
N LYS A 82 6.98 29.04 12.09
CA LYS A 82 6.59 29.95 11.00
C LYS A 82 6.32 29.13 9.73
N VAL A 83 5.21 29.45 9.04
CA VAL A 83 4.85 28.79 7.78
C VAL A 83 5.85 29.21 6.69
N ILE A 84 6.47 28.22 6.06
CA ILE A 84 7.36 28.37 4.91
C ILE A 84 6.56 28.20 3.61
N LEU A 85 5.66 27.22 3.59
CA LEU A 85 4.80 26.92 2.44
C LEU A 85 3.44 26.46 2.95
N ASP A 86 2.38 27.11 2.48
CA ASP A 86 1.01 26.65 2.63
C ASP A 86 0.54 26.04 1.31
N TRP A 87 0.35 24.73 1.29
CA TRP A 87 -0.06 23.98 0.11
C TRP A 87 -1.45 23.35 0.31
N PRO A 88 -2.53 24.12 0.16
CA PRO A 88 -3.89 23.61 0.23
C PRO A 88 -4.20 22.74 -1.01
N ARG A 89 -5.01 21.70 -0.82
CA ARG A 89 -5.59 20.99 -1.96
C ARG A 89 -6.87 21.68 -2.43
N PRO A 90 -7.11 21.73 -3.76
CA PRO A 90 -8.37 22.26 -4.29
C PRO A 90 -9.59 21.57 -3.66
N ARG A 91 -10.63 22.35 -3.35
CA ARG A 91 -11.89 21.85 -2.76
C ARG A 91 -12.95 21.50 -3.82
N ARG A 92 -12.52 21.22 -5.03
CA ARG A 92 -13.38 20.81 -6.15
C ARG A 92 -12.95 19.46 -6.68
N VAL A 93 -13.86 18.75 -7.31
CA VAL A 93 -13.54 17.52 -8.04
C VAL A 93 -12.66 17.84 -9.24
N THR A 94 -11.81 16.92 -9.59
CA THR A 94 -10.92 16.99 -10.77
C THR A 94 -11.63 16.46 -12.00
N ILE A 95 -10.94 16.43 -13.12
CA ILE A 95 -11.38 15.77 -14.35
C ILE A 95 -11.69 14.28 -14.16
N ASN A 96 -11.08 13.64 -13.15
CA ASN A 96 -11.35 12.25 -12.79
C ASN A 96 -12.68 12.06 -12.04
N GLY A 97 -13.43 13.13 -11.76
CA GLY A 97 -14.71 13.09 -11.05
C GLY A 97 -14.58 12.90 -9.53
N TRP A 98 -13.37 13.02 -8.98
CA TRP A 98 -13.07 12.83 -7.56
C TRP A 98 -12.28 14.01 -6.99
N TYR A 99 -12.25 14.16 -5.66
CA TYR A 99 -11.38 15.15 -5.02
C TYR A 99 -9.91 14.79 -5.22
N PRO A 100 -9.00 15.77 -5.33
CA PRO A 100 -7.59 15.56 -5.70
C PRO A 100 -6.81 14.66 -4.75
N SER A 101 -7.27 14.49 -3.51
CA SER A 101 -6.57 13.66 -2.54
C SER A 101 -7.48 13.24 -1.39
N TYR A 102 -7.30 12.00 -0.95
CA TYR A 102 -8.02 11.38 0.16
C TYR A 102 -7.04 10.86 1.20
N ARG A 103 -7.46 10.87 2.44
CA ARG A 103 -6.79 10.16 3.51
C ARG A 103 -7.56 8.89 3.84
N PHE A 104 -6.84 7.86 4.19
CA PHE A 104 -7.40 6.55 4.49
C PHE A 104 -6.56 5.80 5.51
N ASN A 105 -7.10 4.72 6.03
CA ASN A 105 -6.37 3.74 6.80
C ASN A 105 -6.17 2.50 5.93
N GLN A 106 -4.93 2.13 5.65
CA GLN A 106 -4.58 1.07 4.70
C GLN A 106 -5.26 -0.28 5.00
N PRO A 107 -5.36 -0.77 6.26
CA PRO A 107 -6.09 -2.00 6.56
C PRO A 107 -7.55 -1.99 6.11
N ASP A 108 -8.21 -0.83 6.13
CA ASP A 108 -9.60 -0.70 5.67
C ASP A 108 -9.69 -0.85 4.14
N LEU A 109 -8.74 -0.29 3.38
CA LEU A 109 -8.62 -0.50 1.94
C LEU A 109 -8.39 -1.99 1.61
N GLU A 110 -7.40 -2.61 2.22
CA GLU A 110 -7.06 -4.01 1.95
C GLU A 110 -8.24 -4.95 2.24
N ARG A 111 -9.02 -4.65 3.28
CA ARG A 111 -10.27 -5.39 3.57
C ARG A 111 -11.29 -5.27 2.44
N GLN A 112 -11.47 -4.08 1.84
CA GLN A 112 -12.39 -3.89 0.71
C GLN A 112 -11.88 -4.59 -0.54
N LEU A 113 -10.59 -4.49 -0.86
CA LEU A 113 -9.97 -5.19 -1.99
C LEU A 113 -10.15 -6.70 -1.88
N ARG A 114 -9.86 -7.29 -0.72
CA ARG A 114 -10.02 -8.73 -0.47
C ARG A 114 -11.49 -9.15 -0.52
N LYS A 115 -12.42 -8.33 -0.03
CA LYS A 115 -13.87 -8.59 -0.12
C LYS A 115 -14.33 -8.63 -1.58
N GLN A 116 -13.83 -7.73 -2.42
CA GLN A 116 -14.14 -7.70 -3.84
C GLN A 116 -13.60 -8.94 -4.56
N LEU A 117 -12.34 -9.34 -4.29
CA LEU A 117 -11.71 -10.52 -4.88
C LEU A 117 -12.50 -11.81 -4.65
N LYS A 118 -13.17 -11.95 -3.51
CA LYS A 118 -14.00 -13.14 -3.20
C LYS A 118 -15.19 -13.32 -4.13
N LYS A 119 -15.59 -12.31 -4.90
CA LYS A 119 -16.69 -12.40 -5.87
C LYS A 119 -16.28 -13.10 -7.17
N TYR A 120 -14.99 -13.21 -7.46
CA TYR A 120 -14.49 -13.76 -8.71
C TYR A 120 -14.16 -15.25 -8.56
N LYS A 121 -14.89 -16.11 -9.26
CA LYS A 121 -14.72 -17.57 -9.20
C LYS A 121 -13.33 -18.05 -9.66
N LYS A 122 -12.68 -17.31 -10.56
CA LYS A 122 -11.36 -17.64 -11.10
C LYS A 122 -10.18 -17.09 -10.28
N VAL A 123 -10.44 -16.46 -9.12
CA VAL A 123 -9.41 -15.94 -8.23
C VAL A 123 -9.17 -16.89 -7.08
N LYS A 124 -7.91 -17.22 -6.85
CA LYS A 124 -7.47 -17.96 -5.68
C LYS A 124 -6.49 -17.14 -4.85
N ILE A 125 -6.80 -16.94 -3.60
CA ILE A 125 -5.90 -16.33 -2.61
C ILE A 125 -5.30 -17.45 -1.77
N GLN A 126 -3.98 -17.52 -1.73
CA GLN A 126 -3.24 -18.48 -0.91
C GLN A 126 -2.32 -17.75 0.04
N GLN A 127 -2.78 -17.63 1.28
CA GLN A 127 -2.04 -17.04 2.40
C GLN A 127 -1.04 -18.01 3.00
N ASN A 128 -0.18 -17.56 3.91
CA ASN A 128 0.91 -18.33 4.52
C ASN A 128 1.81 -18.99 3.47
N SER A 129 2.04 -18.31 2.34
CA SER A 129 2.74 -18.86 1.19
C SER A 129 3.87 -17.95 0.76
N THR A 130 5.10 -18.40 1.01
CA THR A 130 6.31 -17.67 0.63
C THR A 130 6.87 -18.25 -0.66
N VAL A 131 6.97 -17.41 -1.69
CA VAL A 131 7.64 -17.75 -2.93
C VAL A 131 9.12 -17.94 -2.67
N THR A 132 9.69 -19.03 -3.19
CA THR A 132 11.12 -19.38 -3.01
C THR A 132 11.90 -19.31 -4.31
N LYS A 133 11.25 -19.56 -5.46
CA LYS A 133 11.90 -19.55 -6.77
C LYS A 133 10.90 -19.29 -7.87
N ILE A 134 11.34 -18.58 -8.92
CA ILE A 134 10.62 -18.39 -10.17
C ILE A 134 11.55 -18.89 -11.29
N LYS A 135 11.04 -19.74 -12.18
CA LYS A 135 11.75 -20.17 -13.38
C LYS A 135 10.96 -19.76 -14.60
N ASN A 136 11.56 -18.91 -15.45
CA ASN A 136 10.96 -18.49 -16.70
C ASN A 136 11.25 -19.52 -17.81
N TYR A 137 10.24 -19.76 -18.65
CA TYR A 137 10.29 -20.52 -19.88
C TYR A 137 9.75 -19.66 -21.02
N LYS A 138 9.81 -20.15 -22.25
CA LYS A 138 9.43 -19.37 -23.45
C LYS A 138 7.96 -18.89 -23.39
N ASP A 139 7.05 -19.71 -22.90
CA ASP A 139 5.59 -19.49 -22.93
C ASP A 139 4.94 -19.38 -21.52
N HIS A 140 5.70 -19.61 -20.46
CA HIS A 140 5.19 -19.60 -19.10
C HIS A 140 6.29 -19.43 -18.05
N ALA A 141 5.90 -19.20 -16.82
CA ALA A 141 6.77 -19.30 -15.65
C ALA A 141 6.31 -20.45 -14.72
N LYS A 142 7.25 -21.08 -14.03
CA LYS A 142 6.98 -21.97 -12.90
C LYS A 142 7.30 -21.24 -11.60
N VAL A 143 6.32 -21.16 -10.70
CA VAL A 143 6.48 -20.53 -9.39
C VAL A 143 6.51 -21.62 -8.33
N PHE A 144 7.57 -21.60 -7.53
CA PHE A 144 7.78 -22.50 -6.39
C PHE A 144 7.54 -21.70 -5.11
N PHE A 145 6.76 -22.25 -4.21
CA PHE A 145 6.46 -21.61 -2.95
C PHE A 145 6.29 -22.64 -1.83
N LYS A 146 6.49 -22.17 -0.62
CA LYS A 146 6.41 -22.96 0.61
C LYS A 146 5.27 -22.48 1.47
N ASN A 147 4.44 -23.38 1.96
CA ASN A 147 3.50 -23.05 3.02
C ASN A 147 4.27 -22.86 4.34
N ILE A 148 4.05 -21.72 5.01
CA ILE A 148 4.81 -21.38 6.22
C ILE A 148 4.44 -22.28 7.39
N ASN A 149 3.17 -22.70 7.49
CA ASN A 149 2.66 -23.45 8.63
C ASN A 149 3.14 -24.90 8.64
N ASN A 150 2.96 -25.64 7.52
CA ASN A 150 3.25 -27.06 7.42
C ASN A 150 4.52 -27.35 6.60
N LYS A 151 5.26 -26.33 6.19
CA LYS A 151 6.49 -26.41 5.41
C LYS A 151 6.38 -27.15 4.07
N SER A 152 5.15 -27.46 3.61
CA SER A 152 4.93 -28.15 2.34
C SER A 152 5.39 -27.30 1.15
N LEU A 153 6.03 -27.94 0.18
CA LEU A 153 6.50 -27.32 -1.06
C LEU A 153 5.46 -27.49 -2.15
N HIS A 154 5.20 -26.42 -2.86
CA HIS A 154 4.24 -26.38 -3.96
C HIS A 154 4.87 -25.78 -5.20
N LYS A 155 4.33 -26.17 -6.37
CA LYS A 155 4.68 -25.57 -7.66
C LYS A 155 3.43 -25.38 -8.51
N ILE A 156 3.40 -24.28 -9.25
CA ILE A 156 2.34 -23.96 -10.22
C ILE A 156 2.95 -23.46 -11.52
N LYS A 157 2.14 -23.45 -12.57
CA LYS A 157 2.44 -22.85 -13.87
C LYS A 157 1.62 -21.56 -14.02
N SER A 158 2.20 -20.52 -14.60
CA SER A 158 1.52 -19.26 -14.85
C SER A 158 2.00 -18.64 -16.14
N LYS A 159 1.11 -18.04 -16.93
CA LYS A 159 1.52 -17.31 -18.14
C LYS A 159 2.35 -16.09 -17.77
N TYR A 160 1.90 -15.34 -16.77
CA TYR A 160 2.60 -14.16 -16.25
C TYR A 160 2.76 -14.23 -14.74
N VAL A 161 3.87 -13.70 -14.24
CA VAL A 161 4.14 -13.55 -12.81
C VAL A 161 4.42 -12.08 -12.53
N VAL A 162 3.70 -11.49 -11.55
CA VAL A 162 3.83 -10.08 -11.20
C VAL A 162 4.23 -9.94 -9.74
N GLY A 163 5.36 -9.29 -9.48
CA GLY A 163 5.84 -8.98 -8.14
C GLY A 163 5.14 -7.75 -7.57
N CYS A 164 4.40 -7.95 -6.49
CA CYS A 164 3.80 -6.92 -5.64
C CYS A 164 4.23 -7.11 -4.18
N ASP A 165 5.41 -7.67 -3.97
CA ASP A 165 5.95 -8.20 -2.71
C ASP A 165 6.78 -7.16 -1.91
N GLY A 166 6.73 -5.88 -2.33
CA GLY A 166 7.19 -4.73 -1.57
C GLY A 166 8.70 -4.47 -1.65
N ALA A 167 9.23 -3.77 -0.66
CA ALA A 167 10.60 -3.27 -0.68
C ALA A 167 11.66 -4.39 -0.74
N ASN A 168 11.42 -5.51 -0.06
CA ASN A 168 12.29 -6.69 -0.04
C ASN A 168 11.77 -7.75 -1.00
N SER A 169 11.62 -7.37 -2.27
CA SER A 169 10.99 -8.17 -3.32
C SER A 169 11.90 -9.31 -3.78
N ILE A 170 11.48 -10.55 -3.52
CA ILE A 170 12.11 -11.74 -4.10
C ILE A 170 11.90 -11.79 -5.63
N THR A 171 10.79 -11.24 -6.12
CA THR A 171 10.52 -11.18 -7.56
C THR A 171 11.57 -10.35 -8.27
N ARG A 172 11.93 -9.17 -7.72
CA ARG A 172 13.01 -8.33 -8.27
C ARG A 172 14.33 -9.08 -8.31
N ASP A 173 14.68 -9.79 -7.23
CA ASP A 173 15.93 -10.54 -7.16
C ASP A 173 16.01 -11.66 -8.21
N GLN A 174 14.85 -12.26 -8.57
CA GLN A 174 14.75 -13.29 -9.60
C GLN A 174 14.74 -12.72 -11.04
N MET A 175 14.66 -11.41 -11.21
CA MET A 175 14.69 -10.72 -12.51
C MET A 175 16.12 -10.30 -12.91
N ASN A 176 17.14 -10.66 -12.13
CA ASN A 176 18.54 -10.23 -12.32
C ASN A 176 18.70 -8.70 -12.38
N THR A 177 17.84 -7.97 -11.63
CA THR A 177 17.90 -6.52 -11.50
C THR A 177 18.25 -6.12 -10.07
N LYS A 178 18.84 -4.96 -9.90
CA LYS A 178 19.27 -4.43 -8.60
C LYS A 178 18.63 -3.09 -8.31
N MET A 179 18.53 -2.76 -7.04
CA MET A 179 18.20 -1.41 -6.60
C MET A 179 19.47 -0.57 -6.58
N ASP A 180 19.43 0.58 -7.24
CA ASP A 180 20.50 1.58 -7.13
C ASP A 180 20.37 2.31 -5.80
N ASN A 181 21.45 2.30 -5.01
CA ASN A 181 21.48 3.02 -3.75
C ASN A 181 22.06 4.42 -3.97
N LEU A 182 21.20 5.43 -3.92
CA LEU A 182 21.60 6.83 -4.08
C LEU A 182 22.27 7.45 -2.84
N GLY A 183 22.59 6.65 -1.82
CA GLY A 183 23.30 7.07 -0.61
C GLY A 183 22.44 7.78 0.45
N PHE A 184 21.14 7.99 0.20
CA PHE A 184 20.23 8.60 1.17
C PHE A 184 19.70 7.56 2.15
N THR A 185 20.38 7.45 3.30
CA THR A 185 20.00 6.52 4.38
C THR A 185 19.61 7.32 5.62
N GLN A 186 18.34 7.43 5.89
CA GLN A 186 17.83 8.05 7.11
C GLN A 186 16.81 7.14 7.78
N LYS A 187 16.96 6.91 9.08
CA LYS A 187 15.99 6.16 9.87
C LYS A 187 14.88 7.09 10.33
N TRP A 188 13.64 6.61 10.27
CA TRP A 188 12.46 7.31 10.73
C TRP A 188 11.68 6.45 11.71
N ALA A 189 11.27 7.04 12.83
CA ALA A 189 10.27 6.45 13.72
C ALA A 189 8.88 6.88 13.23
N VAL A 190 8.00 5.90 13.03
CA VAL A 190 6.59 6.12 12.66
C VAL A 190 5.71 5.70 13.81
N VAL A 191 4.91 6.63 14.32
CA VAL A 191 4.03 6.40 15.47
C VAL A 191 2.58 6.64 15.05
N ASP A 192 1.79 5.57 14.99
CA ASP A 192 0.35 5.64 14.75
C ASP A 192 -0.40 5.69 16.08
N LEU A 193 -1.25 6.70 16.26
CA LEU A 193 -1.98 6.96 17.49
C LEU A 193 -3.49 6.96 17.25
N ILE A 194 -4.22 6.48 18.24
CA ILE A 194 -5.67 6.60 18.32
C ILE A 194 -6.01 7.54 19.47
N LEU A 195 -6.63 8.67 19.17
CA LEU A 195 -7.03 9.64 20.19
C LEU A 195 -8.16 9.07 21.06
N LYS A 196 -8.03 9.17 22.38
CA LYS A 196 -9.12 8.79 23.31
C LYS A 196 -10.35 9.69 23.12
N LYS A 197 -10.14 11.01 22.99
CA LYS A 197 -11.20 12.01 22.73
C LYS A 197 -10.82 12.83 21.48
N ASN A 198 -11.83 13.38 20.80
CA ASN A 198 -11.55 14.33 19.71
C ASN A 198 -10.93 15.61 20.30
N LYS A 199 -9.72 15.94 19.92
CA LYS A 199 -9.05 17.19 20.32
C LYS A 199 -9.18 18.21 19.22
N LYS A 200 -9.86 19.34 19.52
CA LYS A 200 -10.07 20.45 18.60
C LYS A 200 -8.77 21.15 18.17
N ASN A 201 -7.72 21.07 19.00
CA ASN A 201 -6.46 21.80 18.80
C ASN A 201 -5.42 21.08 17.93
N LEU A 202 -5.73 19.91 17.38
CA LEU A 202 -4.83 19.23 16.45
C LEU A 202 -5.08 19.72 15.02
N PRO A 203 -4.01 19.96 14.23
CA PRO A 203 -4.15 20.40 12.85
C PRO A 203 -5.00 19.45 12.01
N ASP A 204 -5.85 20.00 11.13
CA ASP A 204 -6.66 19.24 10.19
C ASP A 204 -5.92 18.97 8.86
N ARG A 205 -4.78 19.60 8.65
CA ARG A 205 -3.85 19.34 7.56
C ARG A 205 -2.63 18.57 8.04
N THR A 206 -1.87 17.99 7.12
CA THR A 206 -0.52 17.53 7.40
C THR A 206 0.37 18.73 7.74
N ILE A 207 1.21 18.56 8.74
CA ILE A 207 2.25 19.53 9.05
C ILE A 207 3.60 18.86 8.83
N GLN A 208 4.39 19.43 7.92
CA GLN A 208 5.78 19.07 7.73
C GLN A 208 6.64 20.02 8.54
N TYR A 209 7.25 19.54 9.60
CA TYR A 209 8.20 20.31 10.41
C TYR A 209 9.57 20.26 9.75
N SER A 210 9.91 21.30 8.98
CA SER A 210 11.17 21.45 8.26
C SER A 210 12.28 21.96 9.20
N ASN A 211 12.49 21.25 10.30
CA ASN A 211 13.56 21.54 11.23
C ASN A 211 14.80 20.72 10.84
N PRO A 212 15.94 21.35 10.43
CA PRO A 212 17.14 20.62 10.02
C PRO A 212 17.71 19.72 11.12
N LYS A 213 17.50 20.11 12.39
CA LYS A 213 17.97 19.29 13.53
C LYS A 213 17.10 18.07 13.78
N GLN A 214 15.78 18.15 13.55
CA GLN A 214 14.82 17.09 13.82
C GLN A 214 13.62 17.21 12.85
N PRO A 215 13.76 16.77 11.60
CA PRO A 215 12.60 16.72 10.69
C PRO A 215 11.50 15.82 11.25
N ALA A 216 10.25 16.28 11.13
CA ALA A 216 9.11 15.51 11.58
C ALA A 216 7.89 15.79 10.70
N THR A 217 6.96 14.84 10.67
CA THR A 217 5.68 15.00 9.96
C THR A 217 4.54 14.63 10.89
N TYR A 218 3.53 15.48 10.95
CA TYR A 218 2.24 15.15 11.53
C TYR A 218 1.25 14.87 10.41
N CYS A 219 0.57 13.72 10.45
CA CYS A 219 -0.49 13.36 9.52
C CYS A 219 -1.83 13.21 10.24
N ARG A 220 -2.80 14.07 9.87
CA ARG A 220 -4.21 13.86 10.13
C ARG A 220 -4.67 12.63 9.35
N ASN A 221 -5.24 11.63 10.02
CA ASN A 221 -5.80 10.45 9.38
C ASN A 221 -7.31 10.32 9.69
N VAL A 222 -7.95 9.28 9.20
CA VAL A 222 -9.41 9.06 9.32
C VAL A 222 -9.82 8.90 10.78
N GLY A 223 -10.95 9.50 11.15
CA GLY A 223 -11.51 9.40 12.49
C GLY A 223 -10.56 9.92 13.58
N LYS A 224 -10.34 9.11 14.59
CA LYS A 224 -9.45 9.43 15.72
C LYS A 224 -7.98 9.08 15.46
N ARG A 225 -7.60 8.59 14.27
CA ARG A 225 -6.23 8.17 13.96
C ARG A 225 -5.37 9.38 13.62
N ARG A 226 -4.14 9.36 14.13
CA ARG A 226 -3.09 10.35 13.85
C ARG A 226 -1.78 9.62 13.66
N ARG A 227 -0.92 10.17 12.80
CA ARG A 227 0.44 9.66 12.61
C ARG A 227 1.44 10.77 12.86
N TRP A 228 2.50 10.41 13.53
CA TRP A 228 3.70 11.20 13.66
C TRP A 228 4.87 10.41 13.08
N GLU A 229 5.72 11.09 12.36
CA GLU A 229 6.95 10.55 11.81
C GLU A 229 8.11 11.45 12.23
N PHE A 230 9.19 10.86 12.73
CA PHE A 230 10.35 11.59 13.24
C PHE A 230 11.62 11.02 12.63
N ALA A 231 12.50 11.88 12.09
CA ALA A 231 13.84 11.47 11.73
C ALA A 231 14.62 11.07 12.97
N ILE A 232 15.21 9.89 12.97
CA ILE A 232 16.08 9.41 14.05
C ILE A 232 17.49 9.89 13.74
N LYS A 233 18.07 10.69 14.64
CA LYS A 233 19.47 11.06 14.53
C LYS A 233 20.37 9.85 14.73
N LYS A 234 21.44 9.75 13.95
CA LYS A 234 22.60 8.96 14.36
C LYS A 234 23.15 9.62 15.62
N LYS A 235 23.37 8.87 16.70
CA LYS A 235 24.27 9.34 17.77
C LYS A 235 25.60 9.65 17.07
N THR A 236 26.03 10.90 17.09
CA THR A 236 27.45 11.23 16.93
C THR A 236 28.12 10.65 18.15
N GLU A 237 28.97 9.65 17.96
CA GLU A 237 29.90 9.16 18.94
C GLU A 237 30.83 10.29 19.36
#